data_36f2b5f14a046f5ea08f14cd32038262
#
_entry.id   36f2b5f14a046f5ea08f14cd32038262
#
_cell.length_a   1.000
_cell.length_b   1.000
_cell.length_c   1.000
_cell.angle_alpha   90.00
_cell.angle_beta   90.00
_cell.angle_gamma   90.00
#
_symmetry.space_group_name_H-M   'P 1'
#
loop_
_entity.id
_entity.type
_entity.pdbx_description
1 polymer ?
#
loop_
_entity_poly.entity_id
_entity_poly.type
_entity_poly.pdbx_seq_one_letter_code
_entity_poly.pdbx_strand_id
1 'polypeptide(L)'
;MDELIQKLTNQLGIDASVANNATGKVMAMVKQHAGDDLFAKITAAVPGASESAEQGAVEPAAASAGGGGMFGKLAGMASGALGGSGGGGLELGAALSSAGLDPSQLGGFVSTVVTFLKEKVGDDVMDQILAKFPVLKGLLG
;
A
#
# COMPACT_ATOMS: atom_id res chain seq x y z
N MET A 1 1.36 -14.19 -2.31
CA MET A 1 0.88 -12.94 -2.96
C MET A 1 0.11 -13.18 -4.26
N ASP A 2 0.40 -14.22 -5.01
CA ASP A 2 -0.24 -14.50 -6.29
C ASP A 2 -1.78 -14.53 -6.23
N GLU A 3 -2.33 -15.11 -5.15
CA GLU A 3 -3.77 -15.16 -4.93
C GLU A 3 -4.38 -13.74 -4.82
N LEU A 4 -3.71 -12.82 -4.11
CA LEU A 4 -4.14 -11.43 -4.01
C LEU A 4 -4.07 -10.73 -5.37
N ILE A 5 -2.97 -10.93 -6.10
CA ILE A 5 -2.78 -10.34 -7.43
C ILE A 5 -3.89 -10.84 -8.38
N GLN A 6 -4.19 -12.13 -8.37
CA GLN A 6 -5.29 -12.69 -9.17
C GLN A 6 -6.66 -12.11 -8.78
N LYS A 7 -6.93 -11.95 -7.48
CA LYS A 7 -8.17 -11.30 -7.01
C LYS A 7 -8.26 -9.87 -7.54
N LEU A 8 -7.18 -9.10 -7.45
CA LEU A 8 -7.13 -7.72 -7.91
C LEU A 8 -7.32 -7.59 -9.42
N THR A 9 -6.62 -8.42 -10.21
CA THR A 9 -6.76 -8.41 -11.67
C THR A 9 -8.18 -8.80 -12.11
N ASN A 10 -8.79 -9.78 -11.46
CA ASN A 10 -10.14 -10.24 -11.80
C ASN A 10 -11.24 -9.28 -11.34
N GLN A 11 -11.10 -8.69 -10.15
CA GLN A 11 -12.13 -7.81 -9.59
C GLN A 11 -12.07 -6.39 -10.13
N LEU A 12 -10.87 -5.86 -10.34
CA LEU A 12 -10.66 -4.48 -10.75
C LEU A 12 -10.30 -4.33 -12.23
N GLY A 13 -9.99 -5.43 -12.90
CA GLY A 13 -9.58 -5.42 -14.30
C GLY A 13 -8.25 -4.73 -14.55
N ILE A 14 -7.37 -4.67 -13.54
CA ILE A 14 -6.04 -4.09 -13.63
C ILE A 14 -5.01 -5.13 -14.07
N ASP A 15 -3.93 -4.67 -14.70
CA ASP A 15 -2.83 -5.55 -15.08
C ASP A 15 -2.12 -6.14 -13.87
N ALA A 16 -1.61 -7.35 -14.01
CA ALA A 16 -0.87 -8.05 -12.95
C ALA A 16 0.37 -7.24 -12.48
N SER A 17 1.02 -6.53 -13.40
CA SER A 17 2.14 -5.64 -13.07
C SER A 17 1.70 -4.47 -12.20
N VAL A 18 0.59 -3.82 -12.54
CA VAL A 18 -0.02 -2.75 -11.74
C VAL A 18 -0.44 -3.27 -10.36
N ALA A 19 -1.10 -4.43 -10.31
CA ALA A 19 -1.50 -5.08 -9.07
C ALA A 19 -0.29 -5.39 -8.17
N ASN A 20 0.79 -5.92 -8.74
CA ASN A 20 2.04 -6.19 -8.01
C ASN A 20 2.66 -4.91 -7.43
N ASN A 21 2.84 -3.90 -8.27
CA ASN A 21 3.44 -2.62 -7.88
C ASN A 21 2.62 -1.93 -6.79
N ALA A 22 1.31 -1.85 -6.98
CA ALA A 22 0.40 -1.25 -6.02
C ALA A 22 0.41 -2.02 -4.68
N THR A 23 0.35 -3.35 -4.73
CA THR A 23 0.42 -4.20 -3.54
C THR A 23 1.77 -4.03 -2.81
N GLY A 24 2.87 -3.98 -3.56
CA GLY A 24 4.20 -3.74 -3.00
C GLY A 24 4.27 -2.43 -2.23
N LYS A 25 3.74 -1.35 -2.78
CA LYS A 25 3.69 -0.04 -2.13
C LYS A 25 2.83 -0.05 -0.87
N VAL A 26 1.66 -0.70 -0.91
CA VAL A 26 0.83 -0.88 0.29
C VAL A 26 1.57 -1.66 1.36
N MET A 27 2.22 -2.75 1.01
CA MET A 27 2.98 -3.56 1.96
C MET A 27 4.15 -2.79 2.57
N ALA A 28 4.87 -1.99 1.78
CA ALA A 28 5.93 -1.11 2.26
C ALA A 28 5.39 -0.07 3.26
N MET A 29 4.25 0.55 2.96
CA MET A 29 3.60 1.49 3.87
C MET A 29 3.10 0.82 5.15
N VAL A 30 2.50 -0.36 5.04
CA VAL A 30 2.08 -1.15 6.21
C VAL A 30 3.29 -1.46 7.10
N LYS A 31 4.41 -1.83 6.53
CA LYS A 31 5.67 -2.05 7.27
C LYS A 31 6.12 -0.78 8.01
N GLN A 32 6.08 0.37 7.34
CA GLN A 32 6.49 1.65 7.94
C GLN A 32 5.56 2.10 9.07
N HIS A 33 4.27 1.95 8.92
CA HIS A 33 3.28 2.46 9.88
C HIS A 33 2.91 1.47 10.97
N ALA A 34 2.75 0.20 10.63
CA ALA A 34 2.40 -0.85 11.60
C ALA A 34 3.60 -1.34 12.42
N GLY A 35 4.80 -1.23 11.86
CA GLY A 35 6.03 -1.69 12.48
C GLY A 35 6.37 -3.15 12.13
N ASP A 36 7.62 -3.50 12.41
CA ASP A 36 8.17 -4.81 12.03
C ASP A 36 7.45 -6.00 12.70
N ASP A 37 6.99 -5.83 13.94
CA ASP A 37 6.29 -6.89 14.69
C ASP A 37 4.98 -7.31 14.00
N LEU A 38 4.14 -6.34 13.61
CA LEU A 38 2.90 -6.62 12.91
C LEU A 38 3.17 -7.09 11.47
N PHE A 39 4.16 -6.50 10.84
CA PHE A 39 4.57 -6.91 9.49
C PHE A 39 5.08 -8.34 9.46
N ALA A 40 5.83 -8.78 10.47
CA ALA A 40 6.26 -10.18 10.62
C ALA A 40 5.08 -11.15 10.70
N LYS A 41 4.01 -10.77 11.37
CA LYS A 41 2.77 -11.57 11.41
C LYS A 41 2.12 -11.68 10.02
N ILE A 42 2.13 -10.58 9.26
CA ILE A 42 1.63 -10.57 7.88
C ILE A 42 2.48 -11.49 7.01
N THR A 43 3.80 -11.40 7.06
CA THR A 43 4.71 -12.22 6.24
C THR A 43 4.62 -13.71 6.58
N ALA A 44 4.36 -14.03 7.86
CA ALA A 44 4.13 -15.41 8.30
C ALA A 44 2.83 -15.99 7.72
N ALA A 45 1.80 -15.17 7.60
CA ALA A 45 0.50 -15.59 7.07
C ALA A 45 0.39 -15.50 5.54
N VAL A 46 1.12 -14.55 4.95
CA VAL A 46 1.10 -14.27 3.50
C VAL A 46 2.50 -14.40 2.92
N PRO A 47 2.86 -15.57 2.39
CA PRO A 47 4.15 -15.75 1.71
C PRO A 47 4.31 -14.75 0.55
N GLY A 48 5.48 -14.11 0.46
CA GLY A 48 5.77 -13.10 -0.56
C GLY A 48 5.42 -11.66 -0.16
N ALA A 49 4.78 -11.43 1.00
CA ALA A 49 4.49 -10.08 1.48
C ALA A 49 5.78 -9.27 1.75
N SER A 50 6.83 -9.93 2.23
CA SER A 50 8.14 -9.32 2.44
C SER A 50 8.77 -8.86 1.14
N GLU A 51 8.82 -9.74 0.13
CA GLU A 51 9.33 -9.42 -1.20
C GLU A 51 8.56 -8.28 -1.85
N SER A 52 7.23 -8.31 -1.73
CA SER A 52 6.37 -7.24 -2.26
C SER A 52 6.66 -5.90 -1.59
N ALA A 53 6.86 -5.88 -0.28
CA ALA A 53 7.20 -4.67 0.46
C ALA A 53 8.58 -4.12 0.04
N GLU A 54 9.54 -4.99 -0.18
CA GLU A 54 10.87 -4.60 -0.64
C GLU A 54 10.83 -4.01 -2.05
N GLN A 55 10.09 -4.64 -2.96
CA GLN A 55 9.88 -4.13 -4.31
C GLN A 55 9.17 -2.77 -4.28
N GLY A 56 8.14 -2.62 -3.49
CA GLY A 56 7.41 -1.36 -3.33
C GLY A 56 8.25 -0.23 -2.73
N ALA A 57 9.21 -0.56 -1.87
CA ALA A 57 10.12 0.40 -1.27
C ALA A 57 11.24 0.84 -2.24
N VAL A 58 11.68 -0.06 -3.12
CA VAL A 58 12.77 0.21 -4.08
C VAL A 58 12.32 1.03 -5.28
N GLU A 59 11.11 0.80 -5.78
CA GLU A 59 10.58 1.49 -6.96
C GLU A 59 10.57 3.02 -6.86
N PRO A 60 10.13 3.63 -5.76
CA PRO A 60 10.18 5.09 -5.64
C PRO A 60 11.60 5.66 -5.73
N ALA A 61 12.59 4.95 -5.23
CA ALA A 61 13.98 5.35 -5.30
C ALA A 61 14.53 5.24 -6.74
N ALA A 62 14.15 4.21 -7.48
CA ALA A 62 14.53 4.01 -8.88
C ALA A 62 13.86 5.05 -9.79
N ALA A 63 12.60 5.37 -9.56
CA ALA A 63 11.88 6.41 -10.28
C ALA A 63 12.45 7.80 -10.02
N SER A 64 12.90 8.08 -8.80
CA SER A 64 13.56 9.34 -8.45
C SER A 64 14.94 9.49 -9.10
N ALA A 65 15.64 8.40 -9.30
CA ALA A 65 16.95 8.41 -9.98
C ALA A 65 16.84 8.71 -11.49
N GLY A 66 15.66 8.43 -12.06
CA GLY A 66 15.41 8.58 -13.50
C GLY A 66 14.98 9.98 -13.96
N GLY A 67 14.99 11.00 -13.11
CA GLY A 67 14.69 12.33 -13.64
C GLY A 67 14.00 13.29 -12.70
N GLY A 68 14.09 13.14 -11.41
CA GLY A 68 13.40 14.14 -10.71
C GLY A 68 13.64 14.30 -9.23
N GLY A 69 14.79 14.85 -8.87
CA GLY A 69 14.97 15.50 -7.58
C GLY A 69 13.88 16.55 -7.28
N MET A 70 13.24 17.09 -8.32
CA MET A 70 12.11 18.01 -8.17
C MET A 70 10.81 17.34 -7.79
N PHE A 71 10.53 16.14 -8.28
CA PHE A 71 9.31 15.41 -7.95
C PHE A 71 9.33 14.90 -6.48
N GLY A 72 10.48 14.45 -6.01
CA GLY A 72 10.67 14.08 -4.60
C GLY A 72 10.52 15.28 -3.66
N LYS A 73 11.00 16.46 -4.05
CA LYS A 73 10.83 17.72 -3.30
C LYS A 73 9.38 18.19 -3.31
N LEU A 74 8.68 18.09 -4.44
CA LEU A 74 7.26 18.45 -4.55
C LEU A 74 6.37 17.50 -3.74
N ALA A 75 6.66 16.20 -3.76
CA ALA A 75 5.94 15.23 -2.95
C ALA A 75 6.24 15.43 -1.44
N GLY A 76 7.47 15.76 -1.08
CA GLY A 76 7.85 16.11 0.29
C GLY A 76 7.24 17.42 0.77
N MET A 77 7.15 18.42 -0.08
CA MET A 77 6.50 19.70 0.23
C MET A 77 4.98 19.60 0.29
N ALA A 78 4.36 18.80 -0.58
CA ALA A 78 2.93 18.54 -0.56
C ALA A 78 2.50 17.77 0.69
N SER A 79 3.30 16.80 1.14
CA SER A 79 3.04 16.07 2.39
C SER A 79 3.32 16.93 3.62
N GLY A 80 4.26 17.88 3.55
CA GLY A 80 4.57 18.82 4.62
C GLY A 80 3.55 19.98 4.73
N ALA A 81 3.02 20.45 3.61
CA ALA A 81 2.04 21.53 3.57
C ALA A 81 0.62 21.09 3.93
N LEU A 82 0.29 19.82 3.72
CA LEU A 82 -0.97 19.18 4.11
C LEU A 82 -0.86 18.43 5.45
N GLY A 83 0.17 18.72 6.21
CA GLY A 83 0.54 18.09 7.47
C GLY A 83 -0.44 18.30 8.63
N GLY A 84 -1.67 17.93 8.40
CA GLY A 84 -2.65 17.74 9.45
C GLY A 84 -3.24 16.34 9.28
N SER A 85 -3.13 15.52 10.28
CA SER A 85 -3.87 14.28 10.60
C SER A 85 -4.52 13.42 9.48
N GLY A 86 -4.26 13.67 8.22
CA GLY A 86 -4.80 12.92 7.07
C GLY A 86 -3.76 12.53 6.02
N GLY A 87 -2.47 12.77 6.29
CA GLY A 87 -1.38 12.60 5.32
C GLY A 87 -1.24 11.20 4.71
N GLY A 88 -1.53 10.16 5.48
CA GLY A 88 -1.39 8.79 5.01
C GLY A 88 -2.33 8.39 3.87
N GLY A 89 -3.53 8.99 3.80
CA GLY A 89 -4.49 8.71 2.70
C GLY A 89 -4.05 9.30 1.37
N LEU A 90 -3.55 10.51 1.39
CA LEU A 90 -3.02 11.16 0.20
C LEU A 90 -1.72 10.50 -0.26
N GLU A 91 -0.87 10.13 0.69
CA GLU A 91 0.36 9.39 0.44
C GLU A 91 0.08 8.03 -0.20
N LEU A 92 -0.86 7.29 0.38
CA LEU A 92 -1.30 6.02 -0.17
C LEU A 92 -1.92 6.19 -1.56
N GLY A 93 -2.80 7.18 -1.74
CA GLY A 93 -3.41 7.50 -3.02
C GLY A 93 -2.37 7.87 -4.08
N ALA A 94 -1.41 8.72 -3.73
CA ALA A 94 -0.31 9.11 -4.62
C ALA A 94 0.60 7.93 -4.98
N ALA A 95 0.92 7.08 -3.99
CA ALA A 95 1.72 5.88 -4.20
C ALA A 95 1.02 4.89 -5.13
N LEU A 96 -0.28 4.68 -4.95
CA LEU A 96 -1.07 3.78 -5.79
C LEU A 96 -1.26 4.33 -7.20
N SER A 97 -1.50 5.63 -7.34
CA SER A 97 -1.57 6.30 -8.64
C SER A 97 -0.23 6.19 -9.40
N SER A 98 0.89 6.32 -8.71
CA SER A 98 2.22 6.15 -9.32
C SER A 98 2.49 4.69 -9.73
N ALA A 99 1.81 3.72 -9.12
CA ALA A 99 1.84 2.32 -9.54
C ALA A 99 0.99 2.04 -10.79
N GLY A 100 0.22 3.03 -11.25
CA GLY A 100 -0.66 2.89 -12.42
C GLY A 100 -2.12 2.58 -12.06
N LEU A 101 -2.50 2.74 -10.81
CA LEU A 101 -3.86 2.50 -10.35
C LEU A 101 -4.72 3.76 -10.54
N ASP A 102 -5.90 3.59 -11.13
CA ASP A 102 -6.85 4.70 -11.27
C ASP A 102 -7.43 5.14 -9.93
N PRO A 103 -7.66 6.45 -9.72
CA PRO A 103 -8.29 6.95 -8.50
C PRO A 103 -9.64 6.30 -8.18
N SER A 104 -10.40 5.94 -9.20
CA SER A 104 -11.68 5.25 -9.06
C SER A 104 -11.56 3.82 -8.53
N GLN A 105 -10.39 3.20 -8.73
CA GLN A 105 -10.09 1.82 -8.30
C GLN A 105 -9.45 1.73 -6.92
N LEU A 106 -9.01 2.88 -6.37
CA LEU A 106 -8.32 2.92 -5.07
C LEU A 106 -9.12 2.29 -3.93
N GLY A 107 -10.40 2.65 -3.82
CA GLY A 107 -11.29 2.09 -2.80
C GLY A 107 -11.45 0.58 -2.92
N GLY A 108 -11.71 0.09 -4.13
CA GLY A 108 -11.83 -1.34 -4.41
C GLY A 108 -10.52 -2.09 -4.15
N PHE A 109 -9.39 -1.49 -4.55
CA PHE A 109 -8.07 -2.05 -4.32
C PHE A 109 -7.77 -2.21 -2.82
N VAL A 110 -7.91 -1.12 -2.06
CA VAL A 110 -7.67 -1.13 -0.61
C VAL A 110 -8.60 -2.11 0.10
N SER A 111 -9.88 -2.10 -0.26
CA SER A 111 -10.87 -3.03 0.30
C SER A 111 -10.49 -4.49 0.05
N THR A 112 -10.08 -4.82 -1.17
CA THR A 112 -9.65 -6.19 -1.53
C THR A 112 -8.40 -6.60 -0.76
N VAL A 113 -7.41 -5.71 -0.67
CA VAL A 113 -6.17 -5.96 0.10
C VAL A 113 -6.47 -6.19 1.58
N VAL A 114 -7.30 -5.32 2.17
CA VAL A 114 -7.67 -5.43 3.59
C VAL A 114 -8.45 -6.72 3.86
N THR A 115 -9.41 -7.05 3.01
CA THR A 115 -10.19 -8.29 3.13
C THR A 115 -9.27 -9.52 3.05
N PHE A 116 -8.36 -9.53 2.09
CA PHE A 116 -7.38 -10.60 1.93
C PHE A 116 -6.47 -10.74 3.16
N LEU A 117 -5.93 -9.63 3.64
CA LEU A 117 -5.11 -9.63 4.85
C LEU A 117 -5.89 -10.14 6.05
N LYS A 118 -7.12 -9.66 6.23
CA LYS A 118 -8.01 -10.11 7.31
C LYS A 118 -8.24 -11.63 7.27
N GLU A 119 -8.46 -12.19 6.09
CA GLU A 119 -8.62 -13.64 5.88
C GLU A 119 -7.36 -14.43 6.28
N LYS A 120 -6.19 -13.87 6.03
CA LYS A 120 -4.90 -14.56 6.26
C LYS A 120 -4.34 -14.35 7.67
N VAL A 121 -4.41 -13.13 8.20
CA VAL A 121 -3.81 -12.79 9.52
C VAL A 121 -4.82 -12.81 10.66
N GLY A 122 -6.12 -12.79 10.35
CA GLY A 122 -7.20 -12.75 11.33
C GLY A 122 -7.57 -11.33 11.77
N ASP A 123 -8.72 -11.23 12.45
CA ASP A 123 -9.30 -9.96 12.89
C ASP A 123 -8.42 -9.22 13.90
N ASP A 124 -7.83 -9.94 14.87
CA ASP A 124 -7.01 -9.36 15.92
C ASP A 124 -5.79 -8.60 15.37
N VAL A 125 -5.10 -9.20 14.41
CA VAL A 125 -3.92 -8.59 13.78
C VAL A 125 -4.36 -7.43 12.89
N MET A 126 -5.48 -7.61 12.17
CA MET A 126 -6.03 -6.55 11.31
C MET A 126 -6.43 -5.33 12.12
N ASP A 127 -7.09 -5.50 13.26
CA ASP A 127 -7.45 -4.40 14.16
C ASP A 127 -6.23 -3.63 14.66
N GLN A 128 -5.14 -4.33 14.98
CA GLN A 128 -3.88 -3.70 15.35
C GLN A 128 -3.27 -2.90 14.19
N ILE A 129 -3.33 -3.43 12.97
CA ILE A 129 -2.87 -2.72 11.77
C ILE A 129 -3.72 -1.46 11.55
N LEU A 130 -5.04 -1.58 11.63
CA LEU A 130 -5.96 -0.45 11.46
C LEU A 130 -5.78 0.61 12.56
N ALA A 131 -5.44 0.21 13.77
CA ALA A 131 -5.13 1.12 14.87
C ALA A 131 -3.83 1.90 14.64
N LYS A 132 -2.83 1.25 14.03
CA LYS A 132 -1.56 1.88 13.68
C LYS A 132 -1.63 2.68 12.38
N PHE A 133 -2.53 2.29 11.49
CA PHE A 133 -2.70 2.91 10.19
C PHE A 133 -4.17 3.30 9.96
N PRO A 134 -4.65 4.36 10.65
CA PRO A 134 -6.07 4.74 10.65
C PRO A 134 -6.62 5.14 9.28
N VAL A 135 -5.73 5.47 8.35
CA VAL A 135 -6.09 5.81 6.97
C VAL A 135 -6.76 4.64 6.25
N LEU A 136 -6.28 3.42 6.47
CA LEU A 136 -6.91 2.21 5.90
C LEU A 136 -8.35 2.08 6.39
N LYS A 137 -8.60 2.40 7.65
CA LYS A 137 -9.95 2.40 8.24
C LYS A 137 -10.85 3.44 7.57
N GLY A 138 -10.32 4.62 7.28
CA GLY A 138 -11.06 5.69 6.61
C GLY A 138 -11.46 5.34 5.18
N LEU A 139 -10.64 4.55 4.48
CA LEU A 139 -10.91 4.11 3.10
C LEU A 139 -11.89 2.92 3.03
N LEU A 140 -12.06 2.20 4.13
CA LEU A 140 -13.00 1.09 4.25
C LEU A 140 -14.40 1.56 4.65
N GLY A 141 -14.47 2.71 5.20
CA GLY A 141 -15.64 3.28 5.82
C GLY A 141 -16.72 3.73 5.01
#